data_0d1021aa2299bf48645137b22f47f846
#
_entry.id   0d1021aa2299bf48645137b22f47f846
#
_cell.length_a   1.000
_cell.length_b   1.000
_cell.length_c   1.000
_cell.angle_alpha   90.00
_cell.angle_beta   90.00
_cell.angle_gamma   90.00
#
_symmetry.space_group_name_H-M   'P 1'
#
loop_
_entity.id
_entity.type
_entity.pdbx_description
1 polymer ?
#
loop_
_entity_poly.entity_id
_entity_poly.type
_entity_poly.pdbx_seq_one_letter_code
_entity_poly.pdbx_strand_id
1 'polypeptide(L)'
;MAKFDPQKDEDRAYLAAALTAYALGLKSETLLSPERGRPIEARARHIAIYLTHVAFGMSLARVARAFGRDRSTVAYACHLVEDKRDDRDFDDWLEQLSMGLSSVVMMNKAPAVA
;
A
#
# COMPACT_ATOMS: atom_id res chain seq x y z
N MET A 1 -11.44 14.42 -17.75
CA MET A 1 -10.14 14.23 -17.12
C MET A 1 -10.30 14.17 -15.60
N ALA A 2 -9.76 13.13 -14.97
CA ALA A 2 -9.89 12.97 -13.54
C ALA A 2 -9.00 13.99 -12.81
N LYS A 3 -9.55 14.69 -11.84
CA LYS A 3 -8.79 15.61 -11.01
C LYS A 3 -8.06 14.82 -9.92
N PHE A 4 -6.86 15.29 -9.57
CA PHE A 4 -6.13 14.77 -8.43
C PHE A 4 -6.95 15.06 -7.16
N ASP A 5 -7.14 14.01 -6.34
CA ASP A 5 -7.89 14.11 -5.10
C ASP A 5 -7.05 13.49 -3.96
N PRO A 6 -6.46 14.33 -3.09
CA PRO A 6 -5.63 13.83 -1.99
C PRO A 6 -6.35 12.87 -1.06
N GLN A 7 -7.66 13.06 -0.86
CA GLN A 7 -8.44 12.19 0.02
C GLN A 7 -8.52 10.77 -0.55
N LYS A 8 -8.68 10.64 -1.87
CA LYS A 8 -8.68 9.32 -2.50
C LYS A 8 -7.32 8.63 -2.37
N ASP A 9 -6.24 9.38 -2.46
CA ASP A 9 -4.91 8.83 -2.29
C ASP A 9 -4.70 8.32 -0.87
N GLU A 10 -5.16 9.07 0.13
CA GLU A 10 -5.09 8.64 1.52
C GLU A 10 -5.94 7.40 1.77
N ASP A 11 -7.13 7.34 1.18
CA ASP A 11 -8.02 6.18 1.29
C ASP A 11 -7.36 4.93 0.70
N ARG A 12 -6.68 5.06 -0.43
CA ARG A 12 -5.96 3.95 -1.05
C ARG A 12 -4.78 3.50 -0.21
N ALA A 13 -4.02 4.44 0.34
CA ALA A 13 -2.91 4.13 1.24
C ALA A 13 -3.42 3.40 2.50
N TYR A 14 -4.53 3.87 3.06
CA TYR A 14 -5.16 3.22 4.20
C TYR A 14 -5.58 1.79 3.86
N LEU A 15 -6.20 1.59 2.70
CA LEU A 15 -6.65 0.27 2.28
C LEU A 15 -5.47 -0.70 2.11
N ALA A 16 -4.40 -0.25 1.47
CA ALA A 16 -3.20 -1.06 1.29
C ALA A 16 -2.57 -1.42 2.64
N ALA A 17 -2.50 -0.45 3.56
CA ALA A 17 -1.97 -0.67 4.89
C ALA A 17 -2.84 -1.65 5.68
N ALA A 18 -4.16 -1.50 5.60
CA ALA A 18 -5.10 -2.37 6.33
C ALA A 18 -5.01 -3.81 5.83
N LEU A 19 -4.97 -4.03 4.52
CA LEU A 19 -4.87 -5.37 3.96
C LEU A 19 -3.53 -6.02 4.32
N THR A 20 -2.43 -5.28 4.19
CA THR A 20 -1.11 -5.79 4.53
C THR A 20 -1.02 -6.14 6.02
N ALA A 21 -1.53 -5.27 6.87
CA ALA A 21 -1.55 -5.50 8.32
C ALA A 21 -2.38 -6.74 8.65
N TYR A 22 -3.54 -6.87 8.04
CA TYR A 22 -4.40 -8.04 8.24
C TYR A 22 -3.67 -9.33 7.86
N ALA A 23 -3.02 -9.32 6.70
CA ALA A 23 -2.31 -10.51 6.21
C ALA A 23 -1.13 -10.91 7.10
N LEU A 24 -0.54 -9.96 7.83
CA LEU A 24 0.62 -10.20 8.69
C LEU A 24 0.27 -10.25 10.18
N GLY A 25 -1.00 -10.09 10.53
CA GLY A 25 -1.42 -10.10 11.93
C GLY A 25 -0.98 -8.87 12.70
N LEU A 26 -0.87 -7.73 12.02
CA LEU A 26 -0.46 -6.46 12.62
C LEU A 26 -1.62 -5.48 12.67
N LYS A 27 -1.45 -4.39 13.41
CA LYS A 27 -2.43 -3.30 13.45
C LYS A 27 -2.13 -2.31 12.34
N SER A 28 -3.15 -1.91 11.58
CA SER A 28 -2.98 -0.97 10.47
C SER A 28 -2.43 0.39 10.93
N GLU A 29 -2.78 0.82 12.13
CA GLU A 29 -2.31 2.09 12.69
C GLU A 29 -0.78 2.14 12.78
N THR A 30 -0.12 1.01 13.05
CA THR A 30 1.34 0.97 13.16
C THR A 30 2.01 1.19 11.81
N LEU A 31 1.37 0.76 10.72
CA LEU A 31 1.90 0.96 9.37
C LEU A 31 1.77 2.40 8.91
N LEU A 32 0.77 3.09 9.40
CA LEU A 32 0.51 4.50 9.04
C LEU A 32 1.15 5.49 10.01
N SER A 33 1.71 4.99 11.11
CA SER A 33 2.38 5.82 12.12
C SER A 33 3.64 6.49 11.54
N PRO A 34 3.95 7.74 11.95
CA PRO A 34 5.19 8.38 11.55
C PRO A 34 6.42 7.70 12.16
N GLU A 35 6.23 6.92 13.21
CA GLU A 35 7.34 6.21 13.87
C GLU A 35 7.73 4.97 13.07
N ARG A 36 9.02 4.62 13.14
CA ARG A 36 9.51 3.44 12.44
C ARG A 36 8.88 2.15 12.98
N GLY A 37 8.77 2.04 14.32
CA GLY A 37 8.26 0.84 14.98
C GLY A 37 9.26 -0.31 14.94
N ARG A 38 8.75 -1.52 15.17
CA ARG A 38 9.55 -2.74 15.12
C ARG A 38 9.94 -3.07 13.68
N PRO A 39 11.02 -3.88 13.47
CA PRO A 39 11.42 -4.26 12.11
C PRO A 39 10.30 -4.86 11.28
N ILE A 40 9.44 -5.70 11.86
CA ILE A 40 8.32 -6.29 11.11
C ILE A 40 7.31 -5.21 10.65
N GLU A 41 7.10 -4.20 11.48
CA GLU A 41 6.20 -3.09 11.14
C GLU A 41 6.79 -2.23 10.03
N ALA A 42 8.09 -1.99 10.07
CA ALA A 42 8.77 -1.25 9.01
C ALA A 42 8.70 -2.00 7.68
N ARG A 43 8.93 -3.32 7.70
CA ARG A 43 8.84 -4.14 6.49
C ARG A 43 7.41 -4.18 5.96
N ALA A 44 6.43 -4.31 6.83
CA ALA A 44 5.02 -4.28 6.44
C ALA A 44 4.65 -2.94 5.80
N ARG A 45 5.16 -1.84 6.35
CA ARG A 45 4.94 -0.51 5.77
C ARG A 45 5.53 -0.42 4.36
N HIS A 46 6.74 -0.96 4.16
CA HIS A 46 7.34 -1.00 2.82
C HIS A 46 6.45 -1.74 1.83
N ILE A 47 5.85 -2.84 2.25
CA ILE A 47 4.95 -3.63 1.41
C ILE A 47 3.70 -2.81 1.08
N ALA A 48 3.10 -2.16 2.08
CA ALA A 48 1.92 -1.31 1.86
C ALA A 48 2.22 -0.15 0.91
N ILE A 49 3.38 0.48 1.04
CA ILE A 49 3.84 1.54 0.14
C ILE A 49 3.97 1.00 -1.28
N TYR A 50 4.63 -0.13 -1.45
CA TYR A 50 4.81 -0.77 -2.75
C TYR A 50 3.47 -1.09 -3.40
N LEU A 51 2.56 -1.70 -2.66
CA LEU A 51 1.24 -2.07 -3.17
C LEU A 51 0.43 -0.83 -3.59
N THR A 52 0.53 0.24 -2.81
CA THR A 52 -0.14 1.50 -3.17
C THR A 52 0.37 2.02 -4.50
N HIS A 53 1.68 1.90 -4.73
CA HIS A 53 2.29 2.32 -5.99
C HIS A 53 1.87 1.44 -7.16
N VAL A 54 1.96 0.12 -7.03
CA VAL A 54 1.76 -0.78 -8.18
C VAL A 54 0.30 -1.16 -8.39
N ALA A 55 -0.48 -1.41 -7.33
CA ALA A 55 -1.86 -1.85 -7.49
C ALA A 55 -2.79 -0.70 -7.92
N PHE A 56 -2.50 0.51 -7.50
CA PHE A 56 -3.31 1.69 -7.84
C PHE A 56 -2.69 2.56 -8.91
N GLY A 57 -1.46 2.24 -9.35
CA GLY A 57 -0.78 3.05 -10.37
C GLY A 57 -0.45 4.46 -9.91
N MET A 58 -0.25 4.66 -8.61
CA MET A 58 0.07 5.97 -8.07
C MET A 58 1.55 6.29 -8.22
N SER A 59 1.87 7.53 -8.57
CA SER A 59 3.25 7.99 -8.66
C SER A 59 3.94 7.94 -7.30
N LEU A 60 5.27 7.87 -7.30
CA LEU A 60 6.04 7.88 -6.05
C LEU A 60 5.75 9.13 -5.21
N ALA A 61 5.60 10.29 -5.87
CA ALA A 61 5.29 11.53 -5.17
C ALA A 61 3.92 11.47 -4.47
N ARG A 62 2.92 10.91 -5.13
CA ARG A 62 1.58 10.77 -4.55
C ARG A 62 1.58 9.78 -3.39
N VAL A 63 2.28 8.66 -3.55
CA VAL A 63 2.40 7.67 -2.47
C VAL A 63 3.10 8.30 -1.27
N ALA A 64 4.17 9.04 -1.50
CA ALA A 64 4.92 9.73 -0.44
C ALA A 64 4.01 10.69 0.34
N ARG A 65 3.21 11.47 -0.37
CA ARG A 65 2.27 12.38 0.27
C ARG A 65 1.23 11.63 1.10
N ALA A 66 0.68 10.56 0.54
CA ALA A 66 -0.37 9.78 1.22
C ALA A 66 0.14 9.10 2.49
N PHE A 67 1.41 8.67 2.52
CA PHE A 67 1.99 8.04 3.70
C PHE A 67 2.73 9.02 4.62
N GLY A 68 2.82 10.30 4.23
CA GLY A 68 3.55 11.30 4.99
C GLY A 68 5.06 11.01 5.05
N ARG A 69 5.61 10.52 3.96
CA ARG A 69 7.03 10.17 3.84
C ARG A 69 7.68 10.93 2.70
N ASP A 70 9.01 10.99 2.69
CA ASP A 70 9.76 11.56 1.57
C ASP A 70 9.69 10.64 0.36
N ARG A 71 9.73 11.22 -0.82
CA ARG A 71 9.72 10.46 -2.07
C ARG A 71 10.90 9.48 -2.14
N SER A 72 12.07 9.87 -1.66
CA SER A 72 13.25 8.99 -1.62
C SER A 72 13.03 7.78 -0.71
N THR A 73 12.35 7.96 0.41
CA THR A 73 11.99 6.87 1.32
C THR A 73 11.04 5.89 0.64
N VAL A 74 10.06 6.42 -0.09
CA VAL A 74 9.11 5.59 -0.84
C VAL A 74 9.82 4.80 -1.94
N ALA A 75 10.71 5.46 -2.70
CA ALA A 75 11.49 4.79 -3.74
C ALA A 75 12.34 3.67 -3.16
N TYR A 76 12.98 3.91 -2.03
CA TYR A 76 13.78 2.91 -1.33
C TYR A 76 12.93 1.72 -0.88
N ALA A 77 11.76 1.99 -0.30
CA ALA A 77 10.83 0.94 0.13
C ALA A 77 10.41 0.07 -1.06
N CYS A 78 10.06 0.69 -2.17
CA CYS A 78 9.66 -0.04 -3.39
C CYS A 78 10.80 -0.90 -3.91
N HIS A 79 12.03 -0.38 -3.88
CA HIS A 79 13.20 -1.12 -4.33
C HIS A 79 13.45 -2.36 -3.46
N LEU A 80 13.32 -2.23 -2.13
CA LEU A 80 13.49 -3.35 -1.22
C LEU A 80 12.45 -4.44 -1.46
N VAL A 81 11.20 -4.07 -1.69
CA VAL A 81 10.14 -5.03 -1.96
C VAL A 81 10.37 -5.71 -3.30
N GLU A 82 10.75 -4.94 -4.32
CA GLU A 82 11.04 -5.48 -5.65
C GLU A 82 12.14 -6.53 -5.59
N ASP A 83 13.21 -6.27 -4.83
CA ASP A 83 14.30 -7.23 -4.66
C ASP A 83 13.82 -8.54 -4.04
N LYS A 84 12.86 -8.48 -3.12
CA LYS A 84 12.31 -9.69 -2.48
C LYS A 84 11.46 -10.53 -3.40
N ARG A 85 11.02 -10.00 -4.53
CA ARG A 85 10.19 -10.73 -5.47
C ARG A 85 10.94 -11.86 -6.18
N ASP A 86 12.26 -11.94 -6.02
CA ASP A 86 13.03 -13.09 -6.45
C ASP A 86 12.67 -14.36 -5.67
N ASP A 87 12.16 -14.20 -4.44
CA ASP A 87 11.61 -15.31 -3.67
C ASP A 87 10.19 -15.59 -4.20
N ARG A 88 9.99 -16.78 -4.73
CA ARG A 88 8.75 -17.15 -5.40
C ARG A 88 7.53 -17.12 -4.48
N ASP A 89 7.69 -17.62 -3.26
CA ASP A 89 6.57 -17.65 -2.30
C ASP A 89 6.16 -16.24 -1.92
N PHE A 90 7.13 -15.35 -1.71
CA PHE A 90 6.86 -13.95 -1.42
C PHE A 90 6.18 -13.29 -2.62
N ASP A 91 6.69 -13.53 -3.83
CA ASP A 91 6.13 -12.95 -5.05
C ASP A 91 4.67 -13.36 -5.25
N ASP A 92 4.36 -14.64 -5.08
CA ASP A 92 3.00 -15.16 -5.22
C ASP A 92 2.06 -14.52 -4.18
N TRP A 93 2.51 -14.41 -2.94
CA TRP A 93 1.74 -13.78 -1.87
C TRP A 93 1.48 -12.31 -2.17
N LEU A 94 2.50 -11.60 -2.64
CA LEU A 94 2.40 -10.18 -2.98
C LEU A 94 1.41 -9.97 -4.14
N GLU A 95 1.46 -10.84 -5.15
CA GLU A 95 0.51 -10.80 -6.26
C GLU A 95 -0.93 -10.97 -5.79
N GLN A 96 -1.18 -11.87 -4.84
CA GLN A 96 -2.51 -12.07 -4.28
C GLN A 96 -3.01 -10.81 -3.58
N LEU A 97 -2.16 -10.14 -2.82
CA LEU A 97 -2.53 -8.89 -2.17
C LEU A 97 -2.83 -7.81 -3.20
N SER A 98 -2.01 -7.72 -4.24
CA SER A 98 -2.21 -6.74 -5.31
C SER A 98 -3.54 -6.96 -6.04
N MET A 99 -3.85 -8.21 -6.35
CA MET A 99 -5.12 -8.58 -6.98
C MET A 99 -6.30 -8.25 -6.08
N GLY A 100 -6.17 -8.51 -4.78
CA GLY A 100 -7.21 -8.18 -3.81
C GLY A 100 -7.50 -6.68 -3.77
N LEU A 101 -6.46 -5.87 -3.75
CA LEU A 101 -6.60 -4.41 -3.76
C LEU A 101 -7.27 -3.92 -5.05
N SER A 102 -6.87 -4.44 -6.18
CA SER A 102 -7.46 -4.07 -7.47
C SER A 102 -8.94 -4.44 -7.52
N SER A 103 -9.31 -5.59 -6.97
CA SER A 103 -10.71 -6.04 -6.91
C SER A 103 -11.55 -5.10 -6.05
N VAL A 104 -11.03 -4.66 -4.91
CA VAL A 104 -11.76 -3.73 -4.03
C VAL A 104 -12.00 -2.39 -4.72
N VAL A 105 -11.01 -1.91 -5.48
CA VAL A 105 -11.18 -0.67 -6.25
C VAL A 105 -12.33 -0.78 -7.23
N MET A 106 -12.49 -1.93 -7.89
CA MET A 106 -13.59 -2.17 -8.81
C MET A 106 -14.95 -2.21 -8.10
N MET A 107 -14.98 -2.55 -6.82
CA MET A 107 -16.21 -2.57 -6.02
C MET A 107 -16.65 -1.17 -5.58
N ASN A 108 -15.86 -0.16 -5.87
CA ASN A 108 -16.15 1.22 -5.45
C ASN A 108 -17.41 1.81 -6.11
N LYS A 109 -17.99 1.12 -7.06
CA LYS A 109 -19.25 1.52 -7.69
C LYS A 109 -20.40 0.66 -7.18
N ALA A 110 -20.60 0.71 -5.85
CA ALA A 110 -21.69 -0.04 -5.23
C ALA A 110 -23.05 0.47 -5.74
N PRO A 111 -24.04 -0.41 -5.88
CA PRO A 111 -25.40 0.03 -6.17
C PRO A 111 -25.95 0.83 -4.99
N ALA A 112 -26.99 1.61 -5.24
CA ALA A 112 -27.63 2.36 -4.18
C ALA A 112 -28.12 1.40 -3.09
N VAL A 113 -27.73 1.67 -1.86
CA VAL A 113 -28.15 0.88 -0.69
C VAL A 113 -29.07 1.78 0.12
N ALA A 114 -30.33 1.47 0.12
CA ALA A 114 -31.33 2.28 0.81
C ALA A 114 -31.28 2.03 2.31
#